data_7611b7fd0cdde8a6f4ec8b28ee3768ea
#
_entry.id   7611b7fd0cdde8a6f4ec8b28ee3768ea
#
_cell.length_a   1.000
_cell.length_b   1.000
_cell.length_c   1.000
_cell.angle_alpha   90.00
_cell.angle_beta   90.00
_cell.angle_gamma   90.00
#
_symmetry.space_group_name_H-M   'P 1'
#
loop_
_entity.id
_entity.type
_entity.pdbx_description
1 polymer ?
#
loop_
_entity_poly.entity_id
_entity_poly.type
_entity_poly.pdbx_seq_one_letter_code
_entity_poly.pdbx_strand_id
1 'polypeptide(L)'
;MQFVKSKGKAFSDMEKKEIIRTIKFVIVSASAGLIEIFVFTLMNEFTGLKYWPCYLTALVASVVWCFTINRRYTFQSTKNVPRAMAMVFAFYVVFTPASTLLGNYLAESLHWNEYLVTGLNMALNLSLEYLYDTFVVYRNEMDNNDVAARKKAL
;
A
#
# COMPACT_ATOMS: atom_id res chain seq x y z
N MET A 1 19.02 -35.77 -10.40
CA MET A 1 19.75 -34.47 -10.44
C MET A 1 18.98 -33.35 -11.13
N GLN A 2 18.18 -33.58 -12.17
CA GLN A 2 17.32 -32.55 -12.83
C GLN A 2 16.18 -32.04 -11.95
N PHE A 3 15.58 -32.86 -11.09
CA PHE A 3 14.44 -32.49 -10.24
C PHE A 3 14.81 -31.46 -9.14
N VAL A 4 16.02 -31.52 -8.60
CA VAL A 4 16.53 -30.58 -7.58
C VAL A 4 16.86 -29.23 -8.23
N LYS A 5 17.44 -29.22 -9.44
CA LYS A 5 17.68 -27.96 -10.20
C LYS A 5 16.39 -27.26 -10.60
N SER A 6 15.33 -28.01 -10.95
CA SER A 6 14.01 -27.44 -11.29
C SER A 6 13.35 -26.77 -10.08
N LYS A 7 13.39 -27.40 -8.88
CA LYS A 7 12.86 -26.82 -7.65
C LYS A 7 13.62 -25.56 -7.21
N GLY A 8 14.95 -25.58 -7.32
CA GLY A 8 15.78 -24.41 -6.98
C GLY A 8 15.52 -23.21 -7.89
N LYS A 9 15.32 -23.44 -9.19
CA LYS A 9 14.97 -22.37 -10.15
C LYS A 9 13.58 -21.81 -9.88
N ALA A 10 12.58 -22.65 -9.63
CA ALA A 10 11.21 -22.22 -9.31
C ALA A 10 11.15 -21.40 -8.00
N PHE A 11 11.93 -21.77 -6.98
CA PHE A 11 12.05 -21.04 -5.73
C PHE A 11 12.69 -19.65 -5.95
N SER A 12 13.79 -19.57 -6.68
CA SER A 12 14.45 -18.31 -7.03
C SER A 12 13.56 -17.38 -7.86
N ASP A 13 12.74 -17.93 -8.77
CA ASP A 13 11.82 -17.13 -9.58
C ASP A 13 10.63 -16.60 -8.74
N MET A 14 10.17 -17.36 -7.76
CA MET A 14 9.16 -16.87 -6.78
C MET A 14 9.71 -15.75 -5.91
N GLU A 15 10.91 -15.87 -5.37
CA GLU A 15 11.55 -14.82 -4.58
C GLU A 15 11.71 -13.51 -5.37
N LYS A 16 12.19 -13.58 -6.61
CA LYS A 16 12.32 -12.42 -7.50
C LYS A 16 10.98 -11.74 -7.75
N LYS A 17 9.91 -12.53 -7.93
CA LYS A 17 8.56 -12.01 -8.16
C LYS A 17 8.03 -11.26 -6.94
N GLU A 18 8.25 -11.78 -5.73
CA GLU A 18 7.86 -11.10 -4.49
C GLU A 18 8.65 -9.82 -4.25
N ILE A 19 9.96 -9.82 -4.51
CA ILE A 19 10.80 -8.62 -4.43
C ILE A 19 10.29 -7.53 -5.40
N ILE A 20 10.00 -7.89 -6.64
CA ILE A 20 9.47 -6.94 -7.64
C ILE A 20 8.09 -6.42 -7.20
N ARG A 21 7.23 -7.25 -6.62
CA ARG A 21 5.93 -6.85 -6.10
C ARG A 21 6.08 -5.86 -4.94
N THR A 22 6.98 -6.13 -4.00
CA THR A 22 7.29 -5.23 -2.89
C THR A 22 7.80 -3.88 -3.38
N ILE A 23 8.74 -3.86 -4.32
CA ILE A 23 9.27 -2.62 -4.89
C ILE A 23 8.15 -1.80 -5.56
N LYS A 24 7.28 -2.45 -6.34
CA LYS A 24 6.13 -1.79 -6.96
C LYS A 24 5.18 -1.20 -5.93
N PHE A 25 4.87 -1.96 -4.87
CA PHE A 25 4.03 -1.50 -3.79
C PHE A 25 4.59 -0.22 -3.15
N VAL A 26 5.87 -0.21 -2.80
CA VAL A 26 6.54 0.97 -2.21
C VAL A 26 6.50 2.17 -3.15
N ILE A 27 6.81 1.99 -4.45
CA ILE A 27 6.79 3.07 -5.44
C ILE A 27 5.36 3.64 -5.59
N VAL A 28 4.36 2.78 -5.68
CA VAL A 28 2.95 3.20 -5.81
C VAL A 28 2.49 3.94 -4.56
N SER A 29 2.82 3.44 -3.37
CA SER A 29 2.49 4.09 -2.09
C SER A 29 3.18 5.46 -1.97
N ALA A 30 4.44 5.59 -2.37
CA ALA A 30 5.12 6.89 -2.43
C ALA A 30 4.44 7.84 -3.43
N SER A 31 4.01 7.36 -4.60
CA SER A 31 3.29 8.18 -5.58
C SER A 31 1.93 8.66 -5.07
N ALA A 32 1.26 7.89 -4.21
CA ALA A 32 0.01 8.30 -3.57
C ALA A 32 0.20 9.51 -2.65
N GLY A 33 1.32 9.58 -1.92
CA GLY A 33 1.70 10.77 -1.14
C GLY A 33 1.88 12.02 -2.01
N LEU A 34 2.48 11.88 -3.19
CA LEU A 34 2.58 13.00 -4.14
C LEU A 34 1.21 13.45 -4.67
N ILE A 35 0.31 12.52 -4.96
CA ILE A 35 -1.07 12.82 -5.34
C ILE A 35 -1.81 13.56 -4.22
N GLU A 36 -1.62 13.13 -2.97
CA GLU A 36 -2.22 13.78 -1.81
C GLU A 36 -1.78 15.24 -1.69
N ILE A 37 -0.47 15.50 -1.74
CA ILE A 37 0.09 16.86 -1.70
C ILE A 37 -0.44 17.69 -2.87
N PHE A 38 -0.45 17.15 -4.07
CA PHE A 38 -0.92 17.84 -5.27
C PHE A 38 -2.40 18.23 -5.17
N VAL A 39 -3.27 17.26 -4.82
CA VAL A 39 -4.72 17.52 -4.68
C VAL A 39 -4.99 18.47 -3.52
N PHE A 40 -4.30 18.30 -2.38
CA PHE A 40 -4.42 19.23 -1.26
C PHE A 40 -4.09 20.67 -1.66
N THR A 41 -2.95 20.87 -2.33
CA THR A 41 -2.53 22.18 -2.79
C THR A 41 -3.55 22.81 -3.74
N LEU A 42 -4.03 22.04 -4.74
CA LEU A 42 -5.07 22.53 -5.65
C LEU A 42 -6.34 22.94 -4.89
N MET A 43 -6.83 22.11 -3.99
CA MET A 43 -8.04 22.42 -3.23
C MET A 43 -7.85 23.64 -2.33
N ASN A 44 -6.73 23.75 -1.65
CA ASN A 44 -6.43 24.84 -0.74
C ASN A 44 -6.30 26.18 -1.46
N GLU A 45 -5.62 26.21 -2.62
CA GLU A 45 -5.36 27.44 -3.36
C GLU A 45 -6.57 27.92 -4.19
N PHE A 46 -7.35 26.98 -4.76
CA PHE A 46 -8.39 27.34 -5.72
C PHE A 46 -9.82 27.35 -5.15
N THR A 47 -10.09 26.75 -3.99
CA THR A 47 -11.48 26.61 -3.52
C THR A 47 -11.83 27.51 -2.32
N GLY A 48 -10.86 28.07 -1.60
CA GLY A 48 -11.08 28.83 -0.38
C GLY A 48 -11.77 28.04 0.76
N LEU A 49 -11.82 26.72 0.65
CA LEU A 49 -12.38 25.84 1.68
C LEU A 49 -11.46 25.79 2.90
N LYS A 50 -12.03 25.41 4.05
CA LYS A 50 -11.26 25.16 5.26
C LYS A 50 -10.29 23.97 5.07
N TYR A 51 -9.25 23.90 5.91
CA TYR A 51 -8.22 22.87 5.85
C TYR A 51 -8.77 21.43 5.76
N TRP A 52 -9.72 21.08 6.62
CA TRP A 52 -10.18 19.69 6.72
C TRP A 52 -10.89 19.12 5.47
N PRO A 53 -11.74 19.89 4.72
CA PRO A 53 -12.31 19.38 3.47
C PRO A 53 -11.25 19.21 2.38
N CYS A 54 -10.28 20.12 2.30
CA CYS A 54 -9.16 20.01 1.37
C CYS A 54 -8.33 18.75 1.66
N TYR A 55 -7.99 18.56 2.93
CA TYR A 55 -7.25 17.37 3.39
C TYR A 55 -8.01 16.08 3.13
N LEU A 56 -9.29 16.00 3.49
CA LEU A 56 -10.11 14.81 3.28
C LEU A 56 -10.23 14.46 1.79
N THR A 57 -10.42 15.44 0.92
CA THR A 57 -10.48 15.24 -0.53
C THR A 57 -9.15 14.70 -1.07
N ALA A 58 -8.04 15.28 -0.62
CA ALA A 58 -6.71 14.84 -1.00
C ALA A 58 -6.41 13.40 -0.53
N LEU A 59 -6.78 13.08 0.71
CA LEU A 59 -6.65 11.75 1.29
C LEU A 59 -7.47 10.72 0.50
N VAL A 60 -8.73 11.00 0.19
CA VAL A 60 -9.58 10.10 -0.61
C VAL A 60 -8.98 9.89 -1.99
N ALA A 61 -8.50 10.94 -2.64
CA ALA A 61 -7.87 10.85 -3.96
C ALA A 61 -6.60 9.96 -3.91
N SER A 62 -5.74 10.14 -2.90
CA SER A 62 -4.52 9.34 -2.73
C SER A 62 -4.83 7.86 -2.47
N VAL A 63 -5.83 7.57 -1.62
CA VAL A 63 -6.26 6.18 -1.33
C VAL A 63 -6.83 5.51 -2.57
N VAL A 64 -7.69 6.18 -3.33
CA VAL A 64 -8.26 5.65 -4.59
C VAL A 64 -7.15 5.39 -5.62
N TRP A 65 -6.19 6.29 -5.73
CA TRP A 65 -5.02 6.13 -6.58
C TRP A 65 -4.19 4.90 -6.18
N CYS A 66 -3.76 4.86 -4.92
CA CYS A 66 -2.94 3.78 -4.37
C CYS A 66 -3.61 2.42 -4.56
N PHE A 67 -4.87 2.31 -4.16
CA PHE A 67 -5.67 1.10 -4.32
C PHE A 67 -5.78 0.65 -5.78
N THR A 68 -6.12 1.57 -6.70
CA THR A 68 -6.34 1.24 -8.11
C THR A 68 -5.06 0.73 -8.77
N ILE A 69 -3.95 1.42 -8.53
CA ILE A 69 -2.66 1.06 -9.13
C ILE A 69 -2.12 -0.24 -8.50
N ASN A 70 -2.17 -0.37 -7.19
CA ASN A 70 -1.71 -1.59 -6.52
C ASN A 70 -2.54 -2.81 -6.94
N ARG A 71 -3.86 -2.71 -6.94
CA ARG A 71 -4.73 -3.80 -7.41
C ARG A 71 -4.38 -4.24 -8.83
N ARG A 72 -4.20 -3.29 -9.75
CA ARG A 72 -4.01 -3.59 -11.17
C ARG A 72 -2.59 -4.03 -11.51
N TYR A 73 -1.57 -3.37 -10.99
CA TYR A 73 -0.17 -3.54 -11.43
C TYR A 73 0.73 -4.24 -10.42
N THR A 74 0.49 -4.07 -9.12
CA THR A 74 1.27 -4.71 -8.06
C THR A 74 0.77 -6.13 -7.80
N PHE A 75 -0.50 -6.26 -7.44
CA PHE A 75 -1.12 -7.56 -7.14
C PHE A 75 -1.73 -8.23 -8.37
N GLN A 76 -1.96 -7.49 -9.44
CA GLN A 76 -2.52 -7.97 -10.71
C GLN A 76 -3.81 -8.79 -10.51
N SER A 77 -4.73 -8.24 -9.68
CA SER A 77 -5.90 -8.95 -9.18
C SER A 77 -7.18 -8.56 -9.92
N THR A 78 -8.08 -9.53 -10.12
CA THR A 78 -9.46 -9.34 -10.60
C THR A 78 -10.47 -9.19 -9.48
N LYS A 79 -10.03 -9.17 -8.21
CA LYS A 79 -10.93 -9.08 -7.06
C LYS A 79 -11.92 -7.92 -7.17
N ASN A 80 -13.14 -8.16 -6.71
CA ASN A 80 -14.21 -7.16 -6.70
C ASN A 80 -13.78 -5.89 -5.95
N VAL A 81 -13.89 -4.72 -6.61
CA VAL A 81 -13.39 -3.43 -6.12
C VAL A 81 -14.01 -3.03 -4.77
N PRO A 82 -15.35 -2.98 -4.60
CA PRO A 82 -15.96 -2.61 -3.32
C PRO A 82 -15.51 -3.50 -2.16
N ARG A 83 -15.41 -4.81 -2.40
CA ARG A 83 -14.99 -5.77 -1.36
C ARG A 83 -13.53 -5.58 -0.98
N ALA A 84 -12.65 -5.40 -1.95
CA ALA A 84 -11.23 -5.15 -1.70
C ALA A 84 -11.02 -3.81 -0.97
N MET A 85 -11.72 -2.74 -1.38
CA MET A 85 -11.67 -1.45 -0.70
C MET A 85 -12.18 -1.52 0.75
N ALA A 86 -13.26 -2.25 0.99
CA ALA A 86 -13.78 -2.45 2.36
C ALA A 86 -12.76 -3.16 3.27
N MET A 87 -12.01 -4.12 2.72
CA MET A 87 -10.95 -4.82 3.46
C MET A 87 -9.78 -3.89 3.77
N VAL A 88 -9.33 -3.09 2.80
CA VAL A 88 -8.27 -2.07 3.01
C VAL A 88 -8.73 -1.03 4.03
N PHE A 89 -9.97 -0.56 3.94
CA PHE A 89 -10.54 0.36 4.93
C PHE A 89 -10.55 -0.24 6.34
N ALA A 90 -10.93 -1.52 6.47
CA ALA A 90 -10.91 -2.22 7.76
C ALA A 90 -9.49 -2.27 8.37
N PHE A 91 -8.45 -2.43 7.54
CA PHE A 91 -7.07 -2.33 7.99
C PHE A 91 -6.78 -0.98 8.63
N TYR A 92 -7.14 0.13 7.95
CA TYR A 92 -6.88 1.47 8.47
C TYR A 92 -7.68 1.82 9.72
N VAL A 93 -8.89 1.31 9.86
CA VAL A 93 -9.71 1.47 11.09
C VAL A 93 -9.01 0.88 12.30
N VAL A 94 -8.25 -0.20 12.14
CA VAL A 94 -7.48 -0.83 13.24
C VAL A 94 -6.09 -0.22 13.36
N PHE A 95 -5.40 -0.06 12.24
CA PHE A 95 -4.01 0.40 12.24
C PHE A 95 -3.86 1.85 12.72
N THR A 96 -4.74 2.76 12.29
CA THR A 96 -4.62 4.19 12.61
C THR A 96 -4.66 4.47 14.12
N PRO A 97 -5.65 3.98 14.88
CA PRO A 97 -5.63 4.14 16.34
C PRO A 97 -4.40 3.49 17.00
N ALA A 98 -4.05 2.27 16.56
CA ALA A 98 -2.93 1.54 17.15
C ALA A 98 -1.59 2.26 16.92
N SER A 99 -1.33 2.74 15.71
CA SER A 99 -0.11 3.50 15.37
C SER A 99 -0.06 4.87 16.06
N THR A 100 -1.21 5.52 16.24
CA THR A 100 -1.30 6.79 16.98
C THR A 100 -0.95 6.58 18.46
N LEU A 101 -1.52 5.57 19.10
CA LEU A 101 -1.21 5.23 20.49
C LEU A 101 0.27 4.85 20.67
N LEU A 102 0.82 4.05 19.76
CA LEU A 102 2.23 3.69 19.78
C LEU A 102 3.13 4.93 19.59
N GLY A 103 2.79 5.79 18.63
CA GLY A 103 3.52 7.02 18.37
C GLY A 103 3.54 7.96 19.57
N ASN A 104 2.40 8.20 20.21
CA ASN A 104 2.31 9.02 21.41
C ASN A 104 3.12 8.41 22.56
N TYR A 105 3.03 7.10 22.77
CA TYR A 105 3.81 6.42 23.82
C TYR A 105 5.32 6.57 23.59
N LEU A 106 5.81 6.38 22.36
CA LEU A 106 7.23 6.51 22.05
C LEU A 106 7.72 7.97 22.14
N ALA A 107 6.95 8.92 21.64
CA ALA A 107 7.34 10.34 21.63
C ALA A 107 7.19 11.00 23.00
N GLU A 108 6.05 10.83 23.66
CA GLU A 108 5.73 11.54 24.89
C GLU A 108 6.23 10.81 26.15
N SER A 109 6.09 9.47 26.22
CA SER A 109 6.47 8.71 27.41
C SER A 109 7.95 8.30 27.42
N LEU A 110 8.49 7.91 26.26
CA LEU A 110 9.89 7.49 26.12
C LEU A 110 10.80 8.61 25.59
N HIS A 111 10.25 9.79 25.28
CA HIS A 111 10.99 10.95 24.78
C HIS A 111 11.87 10.67 23.53
N TRP A 112 11.38 9.80 22.65
CA TRP A 112 12.05 9.54 21.39
C TRP A 112 11.89 10.74 20.45
N ASN A 113 12.84 10.89 19.52
CA ASN A 113 12.75 11.91 18.49
C ASN A 113 11.51 11.68 17.61
N GLU A 114 10.65 12.70 17.48
CA GLU A 114 9.37 12.64 16.76
C GLU A 114 9.53 12.21 15.30
N TYR A 115 10.61 12.64 14.62
CA TYR A 115 10.90 12.23 13.24
C TYR A 115 11.21 10.73 13.14
N LEU A 116 11.92 10.20 14.12
CA LEU A 116 12.25 8.77 14.21
C LEU A 116 10.99 7.94 14.46
N VAL A 117 10.11 8.39 15.35
CA VAL A 117 8.82 7.76 15.63
C VAL A 117 7.93 7.78 14.39
N THR A 118 7.87 8.91 13.70
CA THR A 118 7.10 9.04 12.44
C THR A 118 7.65 8.09 11.38
N GLY A 119 8.97 8.06 11.17
CA GLY A 119 9.61 7.14 10.23
C GLY A 119 9.33 5.67 10.56
N LEU A 120 9.37 5.30 11.85
CA LEU A 120 9.03 3.96 12.30
C LEU A 120 7.57 3.60 12.01
N ASN A 121 6.64 4.50 12.31
CA ASN A 121 5.22 4.32 12.01
C ASN A 121 4.96 4.17 10.50
N MET A 122 5.63 4.96 9.67
CA MET A 122 5.54 4.83 8.21
C MET A 122 6.07 3.48 7.72
N ALA A 123 7.20 3.02 8.24
CA ALA A 123 7.77 1.71 7.90
C ALA A 123 6.86 0.56 8.35
N LEU A 124 6.29 0.64 9.55
CA LEU A 124 5.32 -0.33 10.05
C LEU A 124 4.05 -0.34 9.19
N ASN A 125 3.52 0.84 8.85
CA ASN A 125 2.35 0.94 7.97
C ASN A 125 2.59 0.24 6.64
N LEU A 126 3.65 0.61 5.91
CA LEU A 126 3.99 0.02 4.63
C LEU A 126 4.17 -1.51 4.71
N SER A 127 4.85 -1.99 5.75
CA SER A 127 5.11 -3.41 5.92
C SER A 127 3.84 -4.20 6.24
N LEU A 128 3.04 -3.71 7.19
CA LEU A 128 1.81 -4.38 7.61
C LEU A 128 0.72 -4.28 6.54
N GLU A 129 0.59 -3.15 5.86
CA GLU A 129 -0.33 -2.99 4.73
C GLU A 129 0.03 -3.95 3.59
N TYR A 130 1.30 -4.04 3.22
CA TYR A 130 1.75 -4.99 2.20
C TYR A 130 1.44 -6.45 2.57
N LEU A 131 1.71 -6.84 3.81
CA LEU A 131 1.39 -8.19 4.29
C LEU A 131 -0.11 -8.44 4.30
N TYR A 132 -0.90 -7.49 4.78
CA TYR A 132 -2.35 -7.58 4.81
C TYR A 132 -2.93 -7.68 3.40
N ASP A 133 -2.48 -6.85 2.47
CA ASP A 133 -2.90 -6.89 1.08
C ASP A 133 -2.55 -8.24 0.43
N THR A 134 -1.34 -8.74 0.67
CA THR A 134 -0.87 -10.01 0.11
C THR A 134 -1.65 -11.21 0.65
N PHE A 135 -1.85 -11.27 1.98
CA PHE A 135 -2.37 -12.47 2.64
C PHE A 135 -3.87 -12.43 2.91
N VAL A 136 -4.50 -11.26 2.93
CA VAL A 136 -5.91 -11.09 3.25
C VAL A 136 -6.69 -10.54 2.05
N VAL A 137 -6.28 -9.37 1.52
CA VAL A 137 -7.05 -8.70 0.46
C VAL A 137 -6.97 -9.50 -0.84
N TYR A 138 -5.78 -9.84 -1.32
CA TYR A 138 -5.57 -10.44 -2.65
C TYR A 138 -5.16 -11.91 -2.63
N ARG A 139 -5.17 -12.57 -1.48
CA ARG A 139 -4.62 -13.92 -1.23
C ARG A 139 -4.82 -14.94 -2.37
N ASN A 140 -6.04 -15.09 -2.86
CA ASN A 140 -6.38 -16.12 -3.84
C ASN A 140 -6.61 -15.57 -5.26
N GLU A 141 -6.34 -14.30 -5.46
CA GLU A 141 -6.70 -13.57 -6.69
C GLU A 141 -5.55 -12.72 -7.24
N MET A 142 -4.32 -13.06 -6.85
CA MET A 142 -3.13 -12.42 -7.41
C MET A 142 -2.75 -13.00 -8.77
N ASP A 143 -2.20 -12.15 -9.65
CA ASP A 143 -1.65 -12.52 -10.96
C ASP A 143 -2.66 -13.19 -11.91
N ASN A 144 -3.92 -12.75 -11.85
CA ASN A 144 -5.02 -13.31 -12.65
C ASN A 144 -5.73 -12.29 -13.55
N ASN A 145 -5.26 -11.03 -13.62
CA ASN A 145 -5.84 -10.01 -14.48
C ASN A 145 -5.19 -9.98 -15.89
N ASP A 146 -5.65 -9.03 -16.73
CA ASP A 146 -5.16 -8.83 -18.10
C ASP A 146 -3.66 -8.50 -18.18
N VAL A 147 -3.11 -7.80 -17.21
CA VAL A 147 -1.68 -7.47 -17.12
C VAL A 147 -0.85 -8.73 -16.87
N ALA A 148 -1.32 -9.62 -16.00
CA ALA A 148 -0.67 -10.90 -15.74
C ALA A 148 -0.76 -11.84 -16.95
N ALA A 149 -1.92 -11.85 -17.64
CA ALA A 149 -2.11 -12.66 -18.84
C ALA A 149 -1.14 -12.25 -19.97
N ARG A 150 -0.96 -10.96 -20.22
CA ARG A 150 -0.01 -10.45 -21.23
C ARG A 150 1.43 -10.84 -20.94
N LYS A 151 1.84 -10.85 -19.66
CA LYS A 151 3.20 -11.27 -19.27
C LYS A 151 3.46 -12.76 -19.44
N LYS A 152 2.42 -13.59 -19.38
CA LYS A 152 2.55 -15.05 -19.60
C LYS A 152 2.60 -15.40 -21.08
N ALA A 153 2.16 -14.48 -21.96
CA ALA A 153 2.12 -14.66 -23.41
C ALA A 153 3.43 -14.20 -24.12
N LEU A 154 4.33 -13.51 -23.42
CA LEU A 154 5.66 -13.08 -23.87
C LEU A 154 6.74 -14.06 -23.41
#